data_f74f1a8dbf89c22733e7e5ceff92c8d3
#
_entry.id   f74f1a8dbf89c22733e7e5ceff92c8d3
#
_cell.length_a   1.000
_cell.length_b   1.000
_cell.length_c   1.000
_cell.angle_alpha   90.00
_cell.angle_beta   90.00
_cell.angle_gamma   90.00
#
_symmetry.space_group_name_H-M   'P 1'
#
loop_
_entity.id
_entity.type
_entity.pdbx_description
1 polymer ?
#
loop_
_entity_poly.entity_id
_entity_poly.type
_entity_poly.pdbx_seq_one_letter_code
_entity_poly.pdbx_strand_id
1 'polypeptide(L)'
;MAAPRVLVIGTGEYVTGLVHGSSSTSDKSIGIVALTLFDLREKGHVSEIILAGNHGEKFPLVRSYFDEMIAKIYGLDCSFISYPPDNTSNPKAWLQALESLHFGDCVIIFTPDDLHFEMAEAAARRGLHVLVAKPIVKTKAEHDALIDVAREQEVTIAVEVHKRWDPV
;
A
#
# COMPACT_ATOMS: atom_id res chain seq x y z
N MET A 1 -5.31 7.35 20.91
CA MET A 1 -5.46 6.11 20.15
C MET A 1 -4.07 5.67 19.71
N ALA A 2 -3.80 4.37 19.61
CA ALA A 2 -2.54 3.89 19.03
C ALA A 2 -2.50 4.27 17.54
N ALA A 3 -1.29 4.50 16.99
CA ALA A 3 -1.13 4.74 15.56
C ALA A 3 -1.57 3.50 14.76
N PRO A 4 -2.28 3.66 13.62
CA PRO A 4 -2.76 2.54 12.83
C PRO A 4 -1.60 1.78 12.17
N ARG A 5 -1.82 0.50 11.90
CA ARG A 5 -1.00 -0.29 10.99
C ARG A 5 -1.41 0.00 9.56
N VAL A 6 -0.48 -0.12 8.63
CA VAL A 6 -0.76 0.14 7.22
C VAL A 6 -0.33 -1.04 6.36
N LEU A 7 -1.28 -1.63 5.65
CA LEU A 7 -1.03 -2.60 4.60
C LEU A 7 -0.98 -1.89 3.24
N VAL A 8 0.09 -2.08 2.48
CA VAL A 8 0.17 -1.69 1.07
C VAL A 8 0.02 -2.93 0.20
N ILE A 9 -0.99 -2.94 -0.67
CA ILE A 9 -1.21 -3.99 -1.67
C ILE A 9 -0.67 -3.49 -3.01
N GLY A 10 0.36 -4.18 -3.50
CA GLY A 10 1.13 -3.82 -4.69
C GLY A 10 2.58 -3.53 -4.35
N THR A 11 3.49 -4.01 -5.20
CA THR A 11 4.95 -3.86 -5.05
C THR A 11 5.57 -3.30 -6.33
N GLY A 12 4.82 -2.46 -7.03
CA GLY A 12 5.26 -1.78 -8.24
C GLY A 12 6.09 -0.52 -7.96
N GLU A 13 6.40 0.20 -9.04
CA GLU A 13 7.26 1.37 -9.06
C GLU A 13 6.92 2.43 -8.01
N TYR A 14 5.67 2.84 -7.92
CA TYR A 14 5.22 3.86 -6.94
C TYR A 14 5.48 3.46 -5.49
N VAL A 15 5.36 2.16 -5.20
CA VAL A 15 5.55 1.64 -3.84
C VAL A 15 7.02 1.42 -3.53
N THR A 16 7.76 0.75 -4.42
CA THR A 16 9.10 0.26 -4.14
C THR A 16 10.22 0.97 -4.89
N GLY A 17 9.93 1.75 -5.93
CA GLY A 17 10.93 2.32 -6.82
C GLY A 17 11.52 1.34 -7.82
N LEU A 18 11.04 0.09 -7.83
CA LEU A 18 11.57 -0.98 -8.66
C LEU A 18 10.63 -1.33 -9.81
N VAL A 19 11.20 -1.55 -11.00
CA VAL A 19 10.52 -2.03 -12.21
C VAL A 19 11.28 -3.25 -12.72
N HIS A 20 10.61 -4.40 -12.83
CA HIS A 20 11.20 -5.67 -13.29
C HIS A 20 12.52 -6.05 -12.58
N GLY A 21 12.63 -5.75 -11.28
CA GLY A 21 13.82 -6.07 -10.48
C GLY A 21 14.99 -5.09 -10.63
N SER A 22 14.78 -3.97 -11.30
CA SER A 22 15.77 -2.90 -11.45
C SER A 22 15.22 -1.57 -10.93
N SER A 23 16.11 -0.65 -10.56
CA SER A 23 15.71 0.72 -10.20
C SER A 23 14.98 1.39 -11.36
N SER A 24 13.87 2.06 -11.06
CA SER A 24 13.21 2.91 -12.05
C SER A 24 14.10 4.09 -12.46
N THR A 25 13.95 4.53 -13.71
CA THR A 25 14.59 5.76 -14.24
C THR A 25 13.69 6.99 -14.13
N SER A 26 12.48 6.83 -13.58
CA SER A 26 11.53 7.94 -13.41
C SER A 26 11.73 8.67 -12.08
N ASP A 27 10.94 9.72 -11.88
CA ASP A 27 10.82 10.48 -10.63
C ASP A 27 10.29 9.63 -9.44
N LYS A 28 9.87 8.40 -9.68
CA LYS A 28 9.34 7.46 -8.70
C LYS A 28 10.38 6.43 -8.24
N SER A 29 11.63 6.56 -8.69
CA SER A 29 12.72 5.62 -8.40
C SER A 29 12.99 5.38 -6.92
N ILE A 30 12.62 6.31 -6.05
CA ILE A 30 12.80 6.15 -4.59
C ILE A 30 11.73 5.27 -3.91
N GLY A 31 10.60 4.99 -4.59
CA GLY A 31 9.46 4.34 -3.94
C GLY A 31 8.68 5.32 -3.06
N ILE A 32 7.96 6.24 -3.68
CA ILE A 32 7.31 7.39 -3.02
C ILE A 32 6.38 6.95 -1.89
N VAL A 33 5.59 5.88 -2.12
CA VAL A 33 4.63 5.38 -1.11
C VAL A 33 5.37 4.83 0.11
N ALA A 34 6.40 4.00 -0.09
CA ALA A 34 7.18 3.44 1.02
C ALA A 34 7.93 4.53 1.79
N LEU A 35 8.61 5.45 1.11
CA LEU A 35 9.29 6.58 1.73
C LEU A 35 8.33 7.40 2.62
N THR A 36 7.14 7.72 2.10
CA THR A 36 6.12 8.46 2.84
C THR A 36 5.67 7.71 4.09
N LEU A 37 5.47 6.39 4.01
CA LEU A 37 5.06 5.59 5.15
C LEU A 37 6.14 5.45 6.21
N PHE A 38 7.41 5.32 5.82
CA PHE A 38 8.52 5.28 6.76
C PHE A 38 8.69 6.62 7.48
N ASP A 39 8.54 7.75 6.79
CA ASP A 39 8.53 9.08 7.39
C ASP A 39 7.33 9.27 8.36
N LEU A 40 6.14 8.82 7.97
CA LEU A 40 4.96 8.85 8.85
C LEU A 40 5.13 7.97 10.09
N ARG A 41 5.83 6.83 9.97
CA ARG A 41 6.15 5.98 11.12
C ARG A 41 7.14 6.66 12.05
N GLU A 42 8.20 7.28 11.54
CA GLU A 42 9.16 8.06 12.33
C GLU A 42 8.45 9.18 13.11
N LYS A 43 7.43 9.80 12.52
CA LYS A 43 6.60 10.84 13.16
C LYS A 43 5.53 10.28 14.11
N GLY A 44 5.41 8.96 14.26
CA GLY A 44 4.44 8.31 15.14
C GLY A 44 3.00 8.29 14.61
N HIS A 45 2.78 8.58 13.32
CA HIS A 45 1.45 8.53 12.67
C HIS A 45 1.07 7.14 12.15
N VAL A 46 2.06 6.28 11.95
CA VAL A 46 1.90 4.89 11.53
C VAL A 46 2.70 4.01 12.49
N SER A 47 2.19 2.84 12.85
CA SER A 47 2.91 1.91 13.74
C SER A 47 3.68 0.85 12.93
N GLU A 48 3.01 -0.01 12.23
CA GLU A 48 3.58 -1.12 11.49
C GLU A 48 3.25 -1.00 10.00
N ILE A 49 4.21 -1.34 9.14
CA ILE A 49 4.06 -1.31 7.69
C ILE A 49 4.12 -2.74 7.17
N ILE A 50 3.14 -3.10 6.34
CA ILE A 50 3.00 -4.42 5.73
C ILE A 50 2.95 -4.22 4.21
N LEU A 51 3.73 -4.99 3.46
CA LEU A 51 3.70 -4.98 2.01
C LEU A 51 3.16 -6.32 1.49
N ALA A 52 2.16 -6.29 0.64
CA ALA A 52 1.63 -7.47 -0.03
C ALA A 52 1.85 -7.41 -1.54
N GLY A 53 2.41 -8.48 -2.09
CA GLY A 53 2.62 -8.67 -3.52
C GLY A 53 2.35 -10.12 -3.93
N ASN A 54 2.52 -10.43 -5.22
CA ASN A 54 2.29 -11.79 -5.72
C ASN A 54 3.51 -12.72 -5.51
N HIS A 55 4.71 -12.14 -5.46
CA HIS A 55 6.00 -12.84 -5.50
C HIS A 55 6.86 -12.43 -4.31
N GLY A 56 6.99 -13.30 -3.32
CA GLY A 56 7.80 -13.07 -2.13
C GLY A 56 9.30 -13.02 -2.44
N GLU A 57 9.74 -13.67 -3.50
CA GLU A 57 11.13 -13.68 -3.96
C GLU A 57 11.66 -12.25 -4.29
N LYS A 58 10.78 -11.28 -4.47
CA LYS A 58 11.15 -9.86 -4.68
C LYS A 58 11.55 -9.15 -3.40
N PHE A 59 11.04 -9.56 -2.24
CA PHE A 59 11.21 -8.79 -1.01
C PHE A 59 12.64 -8.66 -0.51
N PRO A 60 13.54 -9.65 -0.64
CA PRO A 60 14.95 -9.43 -0.31
C PRO A 60 15.58 -8.26 -1.09
N LEU A 61 15.29 -8.18 -2.40
CA LEU A 61 15.75 -7.05 -3.23
C LEU A 61 15.11 -5.73 -2.79
N VAL A 62 13.81 -5.73 -2.49
CA VAL A 62 13.09 -4.53 -2.01
C VAL A 62 13.70 -4.03 -0.71
N ARG A 63 14.02 -4.90 0.25
CA ARG A 63 14.67 -4.52 1.51
C ARG A 63 16.05 -3.92 1.29
N SER A 64 16.88 -4.56 0.45
CA SER A 64 18.20 -4.04 0.10
C SER A 64 18.09 -2.67 -0.58
N TYR A 65 17.11 -2.49 -1.46
CA TYR A 65 16.89 -1.24 -2.15
C TYR A 65 16.44 -0.12 -1.21
N PHE A 66 15.53 -0.40 -0.29
CA PHE A 66 15.11 0.57 0.72
C PHE A 66 16.24 0.94 1.68
N ASP A 67 17.10 0.00 2.04
CA ASP A 67 18.29 0.28 2.84
C ASP A 67 19.22 1.29 2.14
N GLU A 68 19.51 1.05 0.86
CA GLU A 68 20.38 1.95 0.07
C GLU A 68 19.75 3.31 -0.21
N MET A 69 18.50 3.35 -0.63
CA MET A 69 17.88 4.55 -1.18
C MET A 69 17.13 5.38 -0.13
N ILE A 70 16.76 4.78 0.99
CA ILE A 70 15.96 5.46 2.03
C ILE A 70 16.70 5.46 3.37
N ALA A 71 17.02 4.28 3.93
CA ALA A 71 17.59 4.21 5.27
C ALA A 71 18.94 4.94 5.36
N LYS A 72 19.87 4.70 4.44
CA LYS A 72 21.18 5.36 4.44
C LYS A 72 21.13 6.85 4.15
N ILE A 73 20.15 7.31 3.38
CA ILE A 73 20.04 8.70 2.95
C ILE A 73 19.27 9.55 3.98
N TYR A 74 18.17 9.02 4.50
CA TYR A 74 17.24 9.77 5.36
C TYR A 74 17.28 9.33 6.83
N GLY A 75 17.99 8.25 7.17
CA GLY A 75 18.08 7.74 8.53
C GLY A 75 16.79 7.07 9.03
N LEU A 76 15.89 6.69 8.12
CA LEU A 76 14.59 6.12 8.47
C LEU A 76 14.69 4.59 8.68
N ASP A 77 13.91 4.06 9.62
CA ASP A 77 13.69 2.62 9.71
C ASP A 77 12.84 2.15 8.53
N CYS A 78 13.39 1.30 7.66
CA CYS A 78 12.75 0.76 6.48
C CYS A 78 12.22 -0.67 6.67
N SER A 79 12.08 -1.15 7.91
CA SER A 79 11.56 -2.48 8.20
C SER A 79 10.08 -2.59 7.83
N PHE A 80 9.67 -3.75 7.32
CA PHE A 80 8.28 -4.07 6.99
C PHE A 80 8.03 -5.58 7.06
N ILE A 81 6.78 -5.96 7.27
CA ILE A 81 6.32 -7.35 7.15
C ILE A 81 5.92 -7.59 5.69
N SER A 82 6.29 -8.74 5.12
CA SER A 82 5.97 -9.09 3.73
C SER A 82 4.97 -10.24 3.63
N TYR A 83 4.04 -10.11 2.68
CA TYR A 83 3.15 -11.17 2.23
C TYR A 83 3.24 -11.30 0.70
N PRO A 84 3.46 -12.54 0.17
CA PRO A 84 3.77 -13.76 0.90
C PRO A 84 5.19 -13.72 1.49
N PRO A 85 5.59 -14.75 2.29
CA PRO A 85 6.98 -14.91 2.73
C PRO A 85 7.96 -14.95 1.55
N ASP A 86 9.22 -14.56 1.80
CA ASP A 86 10.24 -14.29 0.78
C ASP A 86 10.46 -15.40 -0.27
N ASN A 87 10.27 -16.65 0.11
CA ASN A 87 10.54 -17.80 -0.77
C ASN A 87 9.25 -18.40 -1.38
N THR A 88 8.15 -17.65 -1.39
CA THR A 88 6.86 -18.16 -1.86
C THR A 88 6.21 -17.21 -2.87
N SER A 89 5.35 -17.78 -3.72
CA SER A 89 4.52 -17.00 -4.65
C SER A 89 3.05 -17.28 -4.37
N ASN A 90 2.26 -16.24 -4.14
CA ASN A 90 0.83 -16.35 -3.86
C ASN A 90 0.09 -15.10 -4.36
N PRO A 91 -0.66 -15.18 -5.47
CA PRO A 91 -1.44 -14.05 -5.99
C PRO A 91 -2.53 -13.54 -5.03
N LYS A 92 -2.89 -14.33 -4.03
CA LYS A 92 -3.89 -13.97 -3.01
C LYS A 92 -3.25 -13.67 -1.64
N ALA A 93 -1.95 -13.42 -1.58
CA ALA A 93 -1.27 -13.10 -0.33
C ALA A 93 -1.85 -11.86 0.37
N TRP A 94 -2.43 -10.94 -0.39
CA TRP A 94 -3.11 -9.76 0.15
C TRP A 94 -4.29 -10.11 1.07
N LEU A 95 -5.01 -11.24 0.83
CA LEU A 95 -6.07 -11.72 1.73
C LEU A 95 -5.50 -12.13 3.10
N GLN A 96 -4.38 -12.85 3.10
CA GLN A 96 -3.70 -13.22 4.35
C GLN A 96 -3.17 -11.98 5.09
N ALA A 97 -2.66 -10.99 4.34
CA ALA A 97 -2.23 -9.72 4.92
C ALA A 97 -3.41 -8.95 5.55
N LEU A 98 -4.59 -8.92 4.92
CA LEU A 98 -5.80 -8.31 5.48
C LEU A 98 -6.22 -8.97 6.82
N GLU A 99 -6.05 -10.30 6.94
CA GLU A 99 -6.38 -11.02 8.18
C GLU A 99 -5.49 -10.62 9.36
N SER A 100 -4.32 -10.06 9.11
CA SER A 100 -3.41 -9.58 10.17
C SER A 100 -3.78 -8.20 10.72
N LEU A 101 -4.68 -7.46 10.07
CA LEU A 101 -5.10 -6.11 10.46
C LEU A 101 -6.27 -6.13 11.44
N HIS A 102 -6.43 -5.02 12.16
CA HIS A 102 -7.51 -4.79 13.10
C HIS A 102 -8.43 -3.66 12.61
N PHE A 103 -9.64 -3.60 13.15
CA PHE A 103 -10.58 -2.52 12.91
C PHE A 103 -9.90 -1.14 13.11
N GLY A 104 -10.05 -0.25 12.12
CA GLY A 104 -9.46 1.09 12.13
C GLY A 104 -8.02 1.18 11.59
N ASP A 105 -7.38 0.04 11.23
CA ASP A 105 -6.13 0.05 10.47
C ASP A 105 -6.36 0.53 9.03
N CYS A 106 -5.30 0.76 8.27
CA CYS A 106 -5.35 1.34 6.93
C CYS A 106 -4.84 0.37 5.85
N VAL A 107 -5.46 0.44 4.67
CA VAL A 107 -5.02 -0.28 3.47
C VAL A 107 -4.78 0.71 2.34
N ILE A 108 -3.63 0.58 1.66
CA ILE A 108 -3.27 1.36 0.48
C ILE A 108 -3.17 0.42 -0.71
N ILE A 109 -3.86 0.72 -1.81
CA ILE A 109 -3.98 -0.15 -2.98
C ILE A 109 -3.32 0.52 -4.18
N PHE A 110 -2.20 -0.05 -4.64
CA PHE A 110 -1.45 0.35 -5.85
C PHE A 110 -1.26 -0.86 -6.77
N THR A 111 -2.35 -1.35 -7.31
CA THR A 111 -2.45 -2.52 -8.19
C THR A 111 -2.98 -2.12 -9.56
N PRO A 112 -3.06 -3.05 -10.54
CA PRO A 112 -3.84 -2.81 -11.75
C PRO A 112 -5.31 -2.48 -11.44
N ASP A 113 -5.89 -1.58 -12.23
CA ASP A 113 -7.23 -1.00 -12.02
C ASP A 113 -8.35 -2.04 -11.83
N ASP A 114 -8.24 -3.17 -12.52
CA ASP A 114 -9.24 -4.27 -12.45
C ASP A 114 -9.36 -4.92 -11.07
N LEU A 115 -8.35 -4.74 -10.21
CA LEU A 115 -8.29 -5.33 -8.88
C LEU A 115 -8.76 -4.36 -7.78
N HIS A 116 -8.93 -3.08 -8.11
CA HIS A 116 -9.20 -2.04 -7.11
C HIS A 116 -10.50 -2.31 -6.35
N PHE A 117 -11.58 -2.64 -7.07
CA PHE A 117 -12.89 -2.86 -6.45
C PHE A 117 -12.86 -4.01 -5.44
N GLU A 118 -12.39 -5.20 -5.87
CA GLU A 118 -12.34 -6.40 -5.01
C GLU A 118 -11.54 -6.13 -3.74
N MET A 119 -10.36 -5.52 -3.88
CA MET A 119 -9.46 -5.27 -2.75
C MET A 119 -10.01 -4.19 -1.81
N ALA A 120 -10.56 -3.11 -2.35
CA ALA A 120 -11.12 -2.02 -1.57
C ALA A 120 -12.37 -2.45 -0.80
N GLU A 121 -13.27 -3.19 -1.46
CA GLU A 121 -14.47 -3.75 -0.82
C GLU A 121 -14.11 -4.72 0.30
N ALA A 122 -13.18 -5.65 0.04
CA ALA A 122 -12.75 -6.64 1.03
C ALA A 122 -12.10 -5.98 2.26
N ALA A 123 -11.34 -4.92 2.08
CA ALA A 123 -10.74 -4.15 3.17
C ALA A 123 -11.81 -3.36 3.95
N ALA A 124 -12.67 -2.61 3.26
CA ALA A 124 -13.70 -1.80 3.88
C ALA A 124 -14.69 -2.65 4.70
N ARG A 125 -15.12 -3.82 4.18
CA ARG A 125 -16.00 -4.75 4.93
C ARG A 125 -15.39 -5.31 6.21
N ARG A 126 -14.06 -5.18 6.39
CA ARG A 126 -13.36 -5.51 7.64
C ARG A 126 -13.21 -4.31 8.59
N GLY A 127 -13.81 -3.17 8.26
CA GLY A 127 -13.68 -1.95 9.04
C GLY A 127 -12.32 -1.29 8.91
N LEU A 128 -11.65 -1.45 7.76
CA LEU A 128 -10.36 -0.82 7.48
C LEU A 128 -10.57 0.44 6.62
N HIS A 129 -9.80 1.49 6.90
CA HIS A 129 -9.75 2.66 6.02
C HIS A 129 -8.95 2.36 4.76
N VAL A 130 -9.34 2.89 3.62
CA VAL A 130 -8.76 2.52 2.33
C VAL A 130 -8.32 3.76 1.54
N LEU A 131 -7.10 3.72 1.00
CA LEU A 131 -6.62 4.64 -0.03
C LEU A 131 -6.36 3.84 -1.31
N VAL A 132 -7.01 4.21 -2.41
CA VAL A 132 -6.87 3.53 -3.71
C VAL A 132 -6.18 4.45 -4.71
N ALA A 133 -5.26 3.91 -5.51
CA ALA A 133 -4.71 4.64 -6.67
C ALA A 133 -5.83 5.02 -7.65
N LYS A 134 -5.60 6.06 -8.46
CA LYS A 134 -6.53 6.47 -9.52
C LYS A 134 -6.50 5.46 -10.70
N PRO A 135 -7.63 5.17 -11.35
CA PRO A 135 -8.99 5.49 -10.93
C PRO A 135 -9.40 4.65 -9.72
N ILE A 136 -10.25 5.18 -8.85
CA ILE A 136 -10.69 4.42 -7.66
C ILE A 136 -11.33 3.09 -8.05
N VAL A 137 -12.19 3.09 -9.06
CA VAL A 137 -12.80 1.92 -9.74
C VAL A 137 -13.11 2.28 -11.18
N LYS A 138 -13.57 1.30 -11.98
CA LYS A 138 -13.80 1.47 -13.42
C LYS A 138 -15.23 1.78 -13.79
N THR A 139 -16.20 1.45 -12.93
CA THR A 139 -17.63 1.61 -13.22
C THR A 139 -18.36 2.40 -12.12
N LYS A 140 -19.47 3.04 -12.52
CA LYS A 140 -20.34 3.72 -11.55
C LYS A 140 -20.93 2.75 -10.54
N ALA A 141 -21.30 1.54 -10.95
CA ALA A 141 -21.87 0.55 -10.06
C ALA A 141 -20.89 0.13 -8.95
N GLU A 142 -19.63 -0.10 -9.29
CA GLU A 142 -18.56 -0.38 -8.32
C GLU A 142 -18.35 0.82 -7.38
N HIS A 143 -18.39 2.03 -7.91
CA HIS A 143 -18.25 3.24 -7.11
C HIS A 143 -19.38 3.41 -6.10
N ASP A 144 -20.63 3.22 -6.53
CA ASP A 144 -21.80 3.28 -5.65
C ASP A 144 -21.72 2.20 -4.56
N ALA A 145 -21.30 0.97 -4.91
CA ALA A 145 -21.13 -0.11 -3.95
C ALA A 145 -20.04 0.21 -2.90
N LEU A 146 -18.91 0.83 -3.28
CA LEU A 146 -17.89 1.26 -2.32
C LEU A 146 -18.41 2.36 -1.37
N ILE A 147 -19.24 3.28 -1.88
CA ILE A 147 -19.88 4.32 -1.03
C ILE A 147 -20.78 3.66 0.02
N ASP A 148 -21.58 2.67 -0.39
CA ASP A 148 -22.49 1.99 0.52
C ASP A 148 -21.73 1.22 1.60
N VAL A 149 -20.70 0.46 1.21
CA VAL A 149 -19.84 -0.25 2.17
C VAL A 149 -19.13 0.72 3.12
N ALA A 150 -18.60 1.83 2.60
CA ALA A 150 -17.93 2.83 3.45
C ALA A 150 -18.88 3.40 4.53
N ARG A 151 -20.14 3.65 4.17
CA ARG A 151 -21.17 4.10 5.11
C ARG A 151 -21.57 3.02 6.11
N GLU A 152 -21.80 1.79 5.64
CA GLU A 152 -22.18 0.65 6.47
C GLU A 152 -21.13 0.33 7.54
N GLN A 153 -19.85 0.43 7.18
CA GLN A 153 -18.73 0.09 8.05
C GLN A 153 -18.13 1.32 8.78
N GLU A 154 -18.64 2.51 8.54
CA GLU A 154 -18.14 3.78 9.10
C GLU A 154 -16.64 4.02 8.81
N VAL A 155 -16.17 3.61 7.63
CA VAL A 155 -14.78 3.77 7.19
C VAL A 155 -14.64 4.83 6.11
N THR A 156 -13.42 5.33 5.93
CA THR A 156 -13.06 6.24 4.83
C THR A 156 -12.48 5.43 3.68
N ILE A 157 -13.03 5.62 2.48
CA ILE A 157 -12.39 5.19 1.23
C ILE A 157 -12.00 6.44 0.45
N ALA A 158 -10.71 6.64 0.22
CA ALA A 158 -10.15 7.78 -0.49
C ALA A 158 -9.45 7.36 -1.78
N VAL A 159 -9.34 8.28 -2.74
CA VAL A 159 -8.57 8.07 -3.98
C VAL A 159 -7.31 8.93 -3.95
N GLU A 160 -6.18 8.33 -4.31
CA GLU A 160 -4.92 9.05 -4.48
C GLU A 160 -4.95 9.83 -5.81
N VAL A 161 -4.86 11.16 -5.72
CA VAL A 161 -4.80 12.09 -6.85
C VAL A 161 -3.68 13.12 -6.60
N HIS A 162 -2.43 12.66 -6.61
CA HIS A 162 -1.26 13.47 -6.23
C HIS A 162 -1.13 14.77 -7.04
N LYS A 163 -1.47 14.76 -8.33
CA LYS A 163 -1.42 15.95 -9.20
C LYS A 163 -2.34 17.11 -8.76
N ARG A 164 -3.32 16.84 -7.91
CA ARG A 164 -4.18 17.89 -7.34
C ARG A 164 -3.41 18.79 -6.35
N TRP A 165 -2.37 18.28 -5.76
CA TRP A 165 -1.58 18.93 -4.72
C TRP A 165 -0.20 19.39 -5.20
N ASP A 166 0.10 19.15 -6.49
CA ASP A 166 1.35 19.58 -7.10
C ASP A 166 1.32 21.10 -7.33
N PRO A 167 2.18 21.88 -6.68
CA PRO A 167 2.30 23.31 -6.97
C PRO A 167 2.89 23.46 -8.38
N VAL A 168 2.11 23.99 -9.31
CA VAL A 168 2.52 24.29 -10.69
C VAL A 168 3.40 25.54 -10.70
#